data_4a36721ed8f6b27e4c7d8126c171ef3a
#
_entry.id   4a36721ed8f6b27e4c7d8126c171ef3a
#
_cell.length_a   1.000
_cell.length_b   1.000
_cell.length_c   1.000
_cell.angle_alpha   90.00
_cell.angle_beta   90.00
_cell.angle_gamma   90.00
#
_symmetry.space_group_name_H-M   'P 1'
#
loop_
_entity.id
_entity.type
_entity.pdbx_description
1 polymer ?
#
loop_
_entity_poly.entity_id
_entity_poly.type
_entity_poly.pdbx_seq_one_letter_code
_entity_poly.pdbx_strand_id
1 'polypeptide(L)'
;MKDLIFSPSEFAFGYSSCKRCYYDLKIDNLRVSTPFPSIFSKLDRLQKEFYHEKSTDILNANIEPGKIKTDYEKLQKSEILKDKKKRPFSLRGKIDAYVDHDGFFSIIDFKVTDIDEKKIELYKTQLLSYAVMFEKPNEKGLKLSPIKNLGIFCFEPNKIQSIDNKPSFDMKTQYYPIQRDDEYLLNFI
;
A
#
# COMPACT_ATOMS: atom_id res chain seq x y z
N MET A 1 29.06 -3.32 4.56
CA MET A 1 28.14 -3.06 3.44
C MET A 1 26.99 -2.22 3.96
N LYS A 2 26.60 -1.18 3.26
CA LYS A 2 25.46 -0.33 3.65
C LYS A 2 24.19 -1.15 3.51
N ASP A 3 23.36 -1.25 4.56
CA ASP A 3 22.08 -1.98 4.48
C ASP A 3 21.20 -1.34 3.41
N LEU A 4 20.77 -2.12 2.43
CA LEU A 4 19.84 -1.67 1.41
C LEU A 4 18.45 -1.56 2.02
N ILE A 5 17.85 -0.36 1.91
CA ILE A 5 16.48 -0.10 2.35
C ILE A 5 15.61 0.13 1.13
N PHE A 6 14.58 -0.71 0.97
CA PHE A 6 13.62 -0.56 -0.11
C PHE A 6 12.28 -0.03 0.41
N SER A 7 11.64 0.83 -0.37
CA SER A 7 10.26 1.26 -0.12
C SER A 7 9.29 0.45 -0.97
N PRO A 8 8.26 -0.15 -0.38
CA PRO A 8 7.26 -0.91 -1.14
C PRO A 8 6.65 -0.14 -2.31
N SER A 9 6.32 1.15 -2.12
CA SER A 9 5.75 1.99 -3.18
C SER A 9 6.75 2.28 -4.33
N GLU A 10 8.06 2.26 -4.06
CA GLU A 10 9.06 2.44 -5.11
C GLU A 10 9.13 1.26 -6.08
N PHE A 11 8.72 0.07 -5.66
CA PHE A 11 8.64 -1.09 -6.56
C PHE A 11 7.58 -0.89 -7.63
N ALA A 12 6.42 -0.39 -7.25
CA ALA A 12 5.33 -0.13 -8.19
C ALA A 12 5.63 1.07 -9.12
N PHE A 13 6.17 2.16 -8.59
CA PHE A 13 6.30 3.41 -9.34
C PHE A 13 7.73 3.69 -9.81
N GLY A 14 8.74 3.45 -9.00
CA GLY A 14 10.14 3.73 -9.33
C GLY A 14 10.75 2.67 -10.25
N TYR A 15 10.82 1.44 -9.77
CA TYR A 15 11.45 0.35 -10.51
C TYR A 15 10.73 0.01 -11.81
N SER A 16 9.39 -0.06 -11.78
CA SER A 16 8.59 -0.37 -12.96
C SER A 16 8.63 0.72 -14.02
N SER A 17 8.78 1.99 -13.63
CA SER A 17 8.85 3.11 -14.56
C SER A 17 10.23 3.29 -15.19
N CYS A 18 11.29 3.19 -14.40
CA CYS A 18 12.67 3.39 -14.88
C CYS A 18 13.67 2.66 -13.98
N LYS A 19 14.10 1.48 -14.40
CA LYS A 19 15.08 0.67 -13.65
C LYS A 19 16.41 1.40 -13.43
N ARG A 20 16.89 2.18 -14.42
CA ARG A 20 18.09 2.97 -14.31
C ARG A 20 17.96 4.07 -13.24
N CYS A 21 16.87 4.86 -13.29
CA CYS A 21 16.62 5.89 -12.29
C CYS A 21 16.48 5.31 -10.88
N TYR A 22 15.89 4.11 -10.77
CA TYR A 22 15.78 3.42 -9.50
C TYR A 22 17.13 2.95 -8.96
N TYR A 23 18.00 2.45 -9.82
CA TYR A 23 19.38 2.11 -9.46
C TYR A 23 20.15 3.34 -8.97
N ASP A 24 20.14 4.43 -9.74
CA ASP A 24 20.83 5.67 -9.39
C ASP A 24 20.31 6.23 -8.05
N LEU A 25 19.01 6.12 -7.78
CA LEU A 25 18.41 6.47 -6.48
C LEU A 25 18.97 5.62 -5.33
N LYS A 26 19.12 4.30 -5.52
CA LYS A 26 19.50 3.37 -4.45
C LYS A 26 21.00 3.35 -4.18
N ILE A 27 21.80 3.45 -5.20
CA ILE A 27 23.27 3.33 -5.11
C ILE A 27 23.92 4.68 -4.95
N ASP A 28 23.54 5.66 -5.79
CA ASP A 28 24.19 6.96 -5.85
C ASP A 28 23.43 8.04 -5.08
N ASN A 29 22.27 7.67 -4.50
CA ASN A 29 21.36 8.58 -3.79
C ASN A 29 20.90 9.79 -4.65
N LEU A 30 20.85 9.60 -5.96
CA LEU A 30 20.37 10.60 -6.90
C LEU A 30 18.84 10.53 -6.99
N ARG A 31 18.17 11.54 -6.43
CA ARG A 31 16.71 11.60 -6.44
C ARG A 31 16.23 12.70 -7.37
N VAL A 32 15.50 12.32 -8.40
CA VAL A 32 14.70 13.27 -9.19
C VAL A 32 13.42 13.56 -8.41
N SER A 33 13.27 14.80 -7.96
CA SER A 33 12.04 15.23 -7.29
C SER A 33 11.07 15.78 -8.33
N THR A 34 9.92 15.16 -8.44
CA THR A 34 8.79 15.72 -9.21
C THR A 34 7.77 16.30 -8.24
N PRO A 35 7.17 17.45 -8.54
CA PRO A 35 6.10 17.98 -7.71
C PRO A 35 4.94 17.00 -7.64
N PHE A 36 4.52 16.65 -6.43
CA PHE A 36 3.34 15.83 -6.21
C PHE A 36 2.14 16.75 -5.95
N PRO A 37 1.04 16.65 -6.75
CA PRO A 37 -0.11 17.52 -6.58
C PRO A 37 -0.74 17.36 -5.19
N SER A 38 -0.88 18.46 -4.45
CA SER A 38 -1.37 18.49 -3.06
C SER A 38 -2.79 17.91 -2.89
N ILE A 39 -3.57 17.92 -3.97
CA ILE A 39 -4.93 17.37 -3.96
C ILE A 39 -4.94 15.88 -3.61
N PHE A 40 -3.95 15.09 -4.05
CA PHE A 40 -3.89 13.68 -3.74
C PHE A 40 -3.61 13.43 -2.25
N SER A 41 -2.76 14.24 -1.62
CA SER A 41 -2.55 14.14 -0.16
C SER A 41 -3.82 14.49 0.62
N LYS A 42 -4.61 15.44 0.12
CA LYS A 42 -5.89 15.79 0.74
C LYS A 42 -6.91 14.66 0.59
N LEU A 43 -7.01 14.06 -0.58
CA LEU A 43 -7.89 12.92 -0.83
C LEU A 43 -7.51 11.71 0.02
N ASP A 44 -6.22 11.37 0.10
CA ASP A 44 -5.70 10.30 0.96
C ASP A 44 -6.13 10.50 2.42
N ARG A 45 -5.95 11.71 2.96
CA ARG A 45 -6.38 12.01 4.32
C ARG A 45 -7.88 11.86 4.51
N LEU A 46 -8.70 12.41 3.60
CA LEU A 46 -10.16 12.32 3.70
C LEU A 46 -10.65 10.87 3.60
N GLN A 47 -10.03 10.04 2.77
CA GLN A 47 -10.31 8.60 2.69
C GLN A 47 -10.02 7.91 4.02
N LYS A 48 -8.83 8.14 4.59
CA LYS A 48 -8.42 7.57 5.86
C LYS A 48 -9.37 7.98 6.99
N GLU A 49 -9.70 9.26 7.09
CA GLU A 49 -10.68 9.77 8.06
C GLU A 49 -12.06 9.13 7.90
N PHE A 50 -12.52 8.96 6.65
CA PHE A 50 -13.84 8.39 6.37
C PHE A 50 -13.94 6.90 6.72
N TYR A 51 -12.89 6.10 6.44
CA TYR A 51 -12.92 4.65 6.65
C TYR A 51 -12.47 4.20 8.04
N HIS A 52 -11.86 5.09 8.82
CA HIS A 52 -11.36 4.78 10.17
C HIS A 52 -12.46 4.21 11.08
N GLU A 53 -12.16 3.08 11.76
CA GLU A 53 -13.06 2.36 12.68
C GLU A 53 -14.37 1.83 12.07
N LYS A 54 -14.54 1.90 10.75
CA LYS A 54 -15.73 1.33 10.09
C LYS A 54 -15.57 -0.17 9.85
N SER A 55 -16.73 -0.85 9.76
CA SER A 55 -16.80 -2.25 9.32
C SER A 55 -16.38 -2.40 7.86
N THR A 56 -15.80 -3.53 7.52
CA THR A 56 -15.48 -3.91 6.12
C THR A 56 -16.68 -3.92 5.19
N ASP A 57 -17.90 -4.02 5.70
CA ASP A 57 -19.15 -3.99 4.90
C ASP A 57 -19.25 -2.71 4.04
N ILE A 58 -18.67 -1.58 4.54
CA ILE A 58 -18.69 -0.32 3.79
C ILE A 58 -17.89 -0.37 2.49
N LEU A 59 -16.98 -1.34 2.35
CA LEU A 59 -16.19 -1.51 1.14
C LEU A 59 -16.98 -2.18 0.02
N ASN A 60 -18.16 -2.73 0.34
CA ASN A 60 -19.01 -3.48 -0.58
C ASN A 60 -18.22 -4.53 -1.38
N ALA A 61 -17.40 -5.29 -0.69
CA ALA A 61 -16.45 -6.25 -1.24
C ALA A 61 -16.52 -7.57 -0.48
N ASN A 62 -16.12 -8.65 -1.14
CA ASN A 62 -16.03 -9.96 -0.49
C ASN A 62 -14.77 -10.04 0.38
N ILE A 63 -14.84 -9.42 1.55
CA ILE A 63 -13.80 -9.42 2.59
C ILE A 63 -14.47 -9.91 3.87
N GLU A 64 -13.75 -10.70 4.66
CA GLU A 64 -14.23 -11.14 5.97
C GLU A 64 -14.57 -9.93 6.87
N PRO A 65 -15.57 -10.06 7.75
CA PRO A 65 -15.92 -9.01 8.69
C PRO A 65 -14.74 -8.59 9.55
N GLY A 66 -14.58 -7.29 9.75
CA GLY A 66 -13.50 -6.73 10.55
C GLY A 66 -13.60 -5.21 10.65
N LYS A 67 -12.69 -4.62 11.44
CA LYS A 67 -12.59 -3.18 11.61
C LYS A 67 -11.43 -2.59 10.82
N ILE A 68 -11.73 -1.59 10.02
CA ILE A 68 -10.74 -0.84 9.23
C ILE A 68 -9.99 0.13 10.13
N LYS A 69 -8.67 0.05 10.14
CA LYS A 69 -7.76 0.90 10.90
C LYS A 69 -6.90 1.72 9.93
N THR A 70 -6.95 3.02 10.03
CA THR A 70 -6.20 3.94 9.14
C THR A 70 -5.31 4.92 9.91
N ASP A 71 -5.22 4.76 11.22
CA ASP A 71 -4.52 5.66 12.15
C ASP A 71 -3.02 5.33 12.31
N TYR A 72 -2.51 4.30 11.67
CA TYR A 72 -1.09 3.97 11.73
C TYR A 72 -0.28 4.82 10.76
N GLU A 73 0.05 6.02 11.17
CA GLU A 73 0.81 6.98 10.36
C GLU A 73 2.34 6.85 10.48
N LYS A 74 2.84 5.98 11.36
CA LYS A 74 4.27 5.82 11.58
C LYS A 74 4.95 5.15 10.40
N LEU A 75 6.16 5.61 10.10
CA LEU A 75 7.01 4.97 9.12
C LEU A 75 7.51 3.63 9.71
N GLN A 76 6.96 2.54 9.19
CA GLN A 76 7.33 1.18 9.57
C GLN A 76 8.64 0.78 8.90
N LYS A 77 9.45 -0.02 9.63
CA LYS A 77 10.63 -0.69 9.08
C LYS A 77 10.56 -2.18 9.45
N SER A 78 10.95 -3.06 8.52
CA SER A 78 11.11 -4.48 8.81
C SER A 78 12.37 -4.75 9.63
N GLU A 79 12.47 -5.94 10.20
CA GLU A 79 13.76 -6.52 10.57
C GLU A 79 14.67 -6.64 9.34
N ILE A 80 15.93 -7.07 9.55
CA ILE A 80 16.83 -7.37 8.43
C ILE A 80 16.40 -8.68 7.78
N LEU A 81 15.95 -8.58 6.54
CA LEU A 81 15.56 -9.70 5.69
C LEU A 81 16.73 -10.15 4.82
N LYS A 82 16.62 -11.31 4.19
CA LYS A 82 17.61 -11.82 3.24
C LYS A 82 16.92 -12.20 1.94
N ASP A 83 17.51 -11.80 0.83
CA ASP A 83 17.08 -12.25 -0.50
C ASP A 83 17.51 -13.71 -0.77
N LYS A 84 17.20 -14.25 -1.96
CA LYS A 84 17.59 -15.61 -2.36
C LYS A 84 19.12 -15.83 -2.40
N LYS A 85 19.89 -14.76 -2.60
CA LYS A 85 21.37 -14.78 -2.55
C LYS A 85 21.93 -14.51 -1.16
N LYS A 86 21.06 -14.52 -0.13
CA LYS A 86 21.39 -14.24 1.28
C LYS A 86 21.92 -12.81 1.53
N ARG A 87 21.69 -11.87 0.62
CA ARG A 87 22.09 -10.48 0.80
C ARG A 87 21.10 -9.78 1.75
N PRO A 88 21.60 -9.02 2.73
CA PRO A 88 20.75 -8.36 3.70
C PRO A 88 20.04 -7.14 3.09
N PHE A 89 18.78 -6.95 3.43
CA PHE A 89 18.00 -5.76 3.11
C PHE A 89 16.92 -5.52 4.18
N SER A 90 16.30 -4.36 4.15
CA SER A 90 15.10 -4.10 4.93
C SER A 90 14.07 -3.34 4.10
N LEU A 91 12.80 -3.46 4.49
CA LEU A 91 11.69 -2.74 3.91
C LEU A 91 11.33 -1.55 4.81
N ARG A 92 10.93 -0.42 4.22
CA ARG A 92 10.48 0.75 4.96
C ARG A 92 9.36 1.46 4.22
N GLY A 93 8.23 1.67 4.88
CA GLY A 93 7.07 2.32 4.26
C GLY A 93 5.94 2.59 5.24
N LYS A 94 4.83 3.06 4.70
CA LYS A 94 3.56 3.25 5.41
C LYS A 94 2.47 2.49 4.66
N ILE A 95 1.50 1.95 5.39
CA ILE A 95 0.25 1.43 4.81
C ILE A 95 -0.85 2.48 4.94
N ASP A 96 -1.85 2.39 4.10
CA ASP A 96 -3.02 3.27 4.17
C ASP A 96 -4.02 2.74 5.20
N ALA A 97 -4.28 1.44 5.17
CA ALA A 97 -5.19 0.79 6.09
C ALA A 97 -4.79 -0.67 6.35
N TYR A 98 -5.15 -1.15 7.53
CA TYR A 98 -5.26 -2.57 7.81
C TYR A 98 -6.64 -2.89 8.41
N VAL A 99 -7.04 -4.13 8.30
CA VAL A 99 -8.28 -4.63 8.91
C VAL A 99 -7.90 -5.63 10.00
N ASP A 100 -8.49 -5.45 11.16
CA ASP A 100 -8.41 -6.40 12.26
C ASP A 100 -9.65 -7.30 12.22
N HIS A 101 -9.43 -8.61 12.06
CA HIS A 101 -10.45 -9.65 11.96
C HIS A 101 -10.54 -10.53 13.22
N ASP A 102 -9.99 -10.03 14.36
CA ASP A 102 -9.95 -10.79 15.61
C ASP A 102 -9.28 -12.17 15.46
N GLY A 103 -7.98 -12.12 15.12
CA GLY A 103 -7.11 -13.32 14.98
C GLY A 103 -6.29 -13.36 13.69
N PHE A 104 -6.58 -12.53 12.74
CA PHE A 104 -5.75 -12.29 11.57
C PHE A 104 -5.97 -10.88 11.02
N PHE A 105 -5.14 -10.48 10.06
CA PHE A 105 -5.17 -9.14 9.49
C PHE A 105 -5.26 -9.16 7.97
N SER A 106 -5.82 -8.08 7.42
CA SER A 106 -5.75 -7.74 6.00
C SER A 106 -5.03 -6.40 5.83
N ILE A 107 -4.33 -6.22 4.71
CA ILE A 107 -3.80 -4.91 4.32
C ILE A 107 -4.58 -4.41 3.12
N ILE A 108 -5.04 -3.16 3.19
CA ILE A 108 -5.74 -2.48 2.11
C ILE A 108 -4.98 -1.20 1.78
N ASP A 109 -4.66 -1.05 0.52
CA ASP A 109 -4.00 0.14 -0.01
C ASP A 109 -5.02 0.94 -0.85
N PHE A 110 -5.20 2.23 -0.54
CA PHE A 110 -6.15 3.11 -1.19
C PHE A 110 -5.53 3.76 -2.42
N LYS A 111 -6.22 3.70 -3.54
CA LYS A 111 -5.74 4.29 -4.79
C LYS A 111 -6.80 5.15 -5.45
N VAL A 112 -6.47 6.43 -5.70
CA VAL A 112 -7.26 7.28 -6.57
C VAL A 112 -6.75 7.07 -7.99
N THR A 113 -7.45 6.24 -8.76
CA THR A 113 -7.04 5.82 -10.11
C THR A 113 -8.24 5.28 -10.88
N ASP A 114 -8.11 5.20 -12.21
CA ASP A 114 -9.08 4.47 -13.01
C ASP A 114 -9.17 3.01 -12.54
N ILE A 115 -10.37 2.47 -12.57
CA ILE A 115 -10.65 1.06 -12.24
C ILE A 115 -10.23 0.21 -13.45
N ASP A 116 -9.00 -0.31 -13.41
CA ASP A 116 -8.39 -1.11 -14.48
C ASP A 116 -7.54 -2.25 -13.86
N GLU A 117 -7.96 -3.49 -14.10
CA GLU A 117 -7.27 -4.69 -13.59
C GLU A 117 -5.80 -4.77 -13.99
N LYS A 118 -5.44 -4.28 -15.18
CA LYS A 118 -4.05 -4.29 -15.65
C LYS A 118 -3.14 -3.40 -14.79
N LYS A 119 -3.68 -2.34 -14.22
CA LYS A 119 -2.94 -1.46 -13.31
C LYS A 119 -2.74 -2.10 -11.93
N ILE A 120 -3.64 -2.99 -11.53
CA ILE A 120 -3.60 -3.62 -10.20
C ILE A 120 -2.38 -4.50 -10.01
N GLU A 121 -1.95 -5.22 -11.06
CA GLU A 121 -0.76 -6.08 -10.99
C GLU A 121 0.53 -5.29 -10.64
N LEU A 122 0.59 -4.00 -10.98
CA LEU A 122 1.73 -3.13 -10.62
C LEU A 122 1.88 -2.98 -9.09
N TYR A 123 0.79 -3.09 -8.35
CA TYR A 123 0.79 -2.92 -6.89
C TYR A 123 1.04 -4.21 -6.12
N LYS A 124 1.04 -5.38 -6.80
CA LYS A 124 1.25 -6.68 -6.16
C LYS A 124 2.51 -6.71 -5.30
N THR A 125 3.64 -6.31 -5.87
CA THR A 125 4.93 -6.28 -5.15
C THR A 125 4.90 -5.32 -3.95
N GLN A 126 4.18 -4.20 -4.06
CA GLN A 126 4.01 -3.25 -2.97
C GLN A 126 3.28 -3.90 -1.79
N LEU A 127 2.14 -4.55 -2.04
CA LEU A 127 1.33 -5.17 -0.99
C LEU A 127 2.01 -6.39 -0.36
N LEU A 128 2.67 -7.23 -1.16
CA LEU A 128 3.48 -8.34 -0.65
C LEU A 128 4.59 -7.84 0.26
N SER A 129 5.25 -6.74 -0.11
CA SER A 129 6.27 -6.11 0.72
C SER A 129 5.70 -5.57 2.03
N TYR A 130 4.51 -4.99 2.02
CA TYR A 130 3.82 -4.56 3.24
C TYR A 130 3.51 -5.76 4.14
N ALA A 131 2.99 -6.86 3.60
CA ALA A 131 2.72 -8.05 4.39
C ALA A 131 3.97 -8.53 5.14
N VAL A 132 5.08 -8.72 4.44
CA VAL A 132 6.34 -9.14 5.06
C VAL A 132 6.84 -8.11 6.08
N MET A 133 6.75 -6.83 5.78
CA MET A 133 7.22 -5.74 6.65
C MET A 133 6.46 -5.69 7.98
N PHE A 134 5.14 -5.91 7.95
CA PHE A 134 4.31 -5.85 9.15
C PHE A 134 4.24 -7.19 9.90
N GLU A 135 4.49 -8.32 9.26
CA GLU A 135 4.66 -9.60 9.96
C GLU A 135 6.02 -9.72 10.65
N LYS A 136 7.05 -9.08 10.05
CA LYS A 136 8.43 -9.08 10.53
C LYS A 136 8.93 -7.66 10.77
N PRO A 137 8.31 -6.90 11.68
CA PRO A 137 8.75 -5.55 11.99
C PRO A 137 10.08 -5.57 12.76
N ASN A 138 10.79 -4.43 12.74
CA ASN A 138 11.85 -4.21 13.71
C ASN A 138 11.27 -4.09 15.14
N GLU A 139 12.14 -4.06 16.16
CA GLU A 139 11.74 -4.09 17.59
C GLU A 139 10.70 -3.04 18.00
N LYS A 140 10.63 -1.90 17.32
CA LYS A 140 9.73 -0.77 17.64
C LYS A 140 8.50 -0.70 16.72
N GLY A 141 8.38 -1.63 15.80
CA GLY A 141 7.32 -1.62 14.80
C GLY A 141 6.02 -2.26 15.27
N LEU A 142 4.92 -1.87 14.62
CA LEU A 142 3.65 -2.57 14.77
C LEU A 142 3.75 -3.94 14.13
N LYS A 143 3.39 -4.98 14.87
CA LYS A 143 3.31 -6.35 14.35
C LYS A 143 1.86 -6.70 14.03
N LEU A 144 1.60 -7.02 12.77
CA LEU A 144 0.33 -7.57 12.30
C LEU A 144 0.62 -8.99 11.78
N SER A 145 0.12 -10.02 12.48
CA SER A 145 0.40 -11.41 12.09
C SER A 145 -0.65 -12.36 12.65
N PRO A 146 -1.18 -13.29 11.85
CA PRO A 146 -0.88 -13.45 10.42
C PRO A 146 -1.63 -12.45 9.53
N ILE A 147 -1.03 -12.02 8.43
CA ILE A 147 -1.71 -11.27 7.37
C ILE A 147 -2.18 -12.26 6.31
N LYS A 148 -3.50 -12.42 6.17
CA LYS A 148 -4.08 -13.40 5.23
C LYS A 148 -4.51 -12.77 3.91
N ASN A 149 -5.06 -11.55 3.94
CA ASN A 149 -5.62 -10.92 2.76
C ASN A 149 -4.88 -9.63 2.45
N LEU A 150 -4.73 -9.38 1.16
CA LEU A 150 -4.17 -8.16 0.61
C LEU A 150 -5.13 -7.62 -0.44
N GLY A 151 -5.26 -6.31 -0.55
CA GLY A 151 -6.11 -5.74 -1.57
C GLY A 151 -5.86 -4.28 -1.85
N ILE A 152 -6.28 -3.89 -3.05
CA ILE A 152 -6.34 -2.50 -3.49
C ILE A 152 -7.79 -2.06 -3.46
N PHE A 153 -8.05 -0.91 -2.86
CA PHE A 153 -9.35 -0.28 -2.93
C PHE A 153 -9.26 0.99 -3.77
N CYS A 154 -9.82 0.90 -4.97
CA CYS A 154 -9.76 1.96 -5.97
C CYS A 154 -10.92 2.94 -5.81
N PHE A 155 -10.61 4.21 -6.02
CA PHE A 155 -11.54 5.34 -6.09
C PHE A 155 -11.38 6.01 -7.44
N GLU A 156 -12.39 5.93 -8.29
CA GLU A 156 -12.43 6.57 -9.60
C GLU A 156 -13.46 7.68 -9.60
N PRO A 157 -13.09 8.96 -9.84
CA PRO A 157 -14.06 10.01 -10.07
C PRO A 157 -14.95 9.68 -11.26
N ASN A 158 -16.28 9.64 -11.06
CA ASN A 158 -17.24 9.26 -12.09
C ASN A 158 -17.93 10.47 -12.69
N LYS A 159 -18.50 11.32 -11.86
CA LYS A 159 -19.21 12.53 -12.29
C LYS A 159 -19.23 13.59 -11.20
N ILE A 160 -19.52 14.82 -11.61
CA ILE A 160 -19.85 15.91 -10.69
C ILE A 160 -21.38 16.09 -10.69
N GLN A 161 -21.96 16.13 -9.52
CA GLN A 161 -23.39 16.33 -9.31
C GLN A 161 -23.64 17.46 -8.31
N SER A 162 -24.85 18.03 -8.29
CA SER A 162 -25.23 19.01 -7.29
C SER A 162 -25.92 18.33 -6.13
N ILE A 163 -25.41 18.55 -4.91
CA ILE A 163 -26.05 18.15 -3.65
C ILE A 163 -26.17 19.44 -2.82
N ASP A 164 -27.37 19.80 -2.44
CA ASP A 164 -27.68 21.04 -1.68
C ASP A 164 -27.03 22.29 -2.32
N ASN A 165 -27.16 22.42 -3.63
CA ASN A 165 -26.59 23.52 -4.43
C ASN A 165 -25.04 23.61 -4.37
N LYS A 166 -24.34 22.53 -3.99
CA LYS A 166 -22.87 22.45 -3.96
C LYS A 166 -22.40 21.35 -4.92
N PRO A 167 -21.29 21.58 -5.64
CA PRO A 167 -20.69 20.53 -6.45
C PRO A 167 -20.17 19.40 -5.54
N SER A 168 -20.52 18.17 -5.88
CA SER A 168 -20.08 16.96 -5.19
C SER A 168 -19.56 15.93 -6.20
N PHE A 169 -18.45 15.28 -5.88
CA PHE A 169 -17.95 14.18 -6.69
C PHE A 169 -18.68 12.88 -6.34
N ASP A 170 -19.22 12.24 -7.37
CA ASP A 170 -19.61 10.85 -7.31
C ASP A 170 -18.40 9.99 -7.65
N MET A 171 -18.07 9.04 -6.76
CA MET A 171 -16.90 8.18 -6.88
C MET A 171 -17.34 6.74 -7.11
N LYS A 172 -16.87 6.11 -8.17
CA LYS A 172 -16.92 4.65 -8.26
C LYS A 172 -15.84 4.08 -7.35
N THR A 173 -16.18 2.99 -6.68
CA THR A 173 -15.21 2.28 -5.84
C THR A 173 -15.19 0.81 -6.23
N GLN A 174 -14.02 0.20 -6.17
CA GLN A 174 -13.85 -1.23 -6.40
C GLN A 174 -12.70 -1.78 -5.59
N TYR A 175 -12.93 -2.94 -4.98
CA TYR A 175 -11.90 -3.70 -4.29
C TYR A 175 -11.33 -4.78 -5.22
N TYR A 176 -10.01 -4.88 -5.24
CA TYR A 176 -9.27 -5.91 -5.96
C TYR A 176 -8.44 -6.72 -4.97
N PRO A 177 -8.78 -8.00 -4.76
CA PRO A 177 -7.94 -8.88 -3.95
C PRO A 177 -6.62 -9.15 -4.64
N ILE A 178 -5.54 -9.14 -3.87
CA ILE A 178 -4.19 -9.52 -4.32
C ILE A 178 -3.84 -10.85 -3.66
N GLN A 179 -3.56 -11.84 -4.47
CA GLN A 179 -3.11 -13.14 -3.96
C GLN A 179 -1.73 -13.01 -3.32
N ARG A 180 -1.61 -13.48 -2.08
CA ARG A 180 -0.33 -13.53 -1.39
C ARG A 180 0.60 -14.55 -2.06
N ASP A 181 1.81 -14.13 -2.36
CA ASP A 181 2.86 -14.92 -3.00
C ASP A 181 4.23 -14.43 -2.53
N ASP A 182 4.66 -14.98 -1.40
CA ASP A 182 5.93 -14.58 -0.78
C ASP A 182 7.13 -15.05 -1.62
N GLU A 183 6.98 -16.13 -2.40
CA GLU A 183 8.03 -16.59 -3.30
C GLU A 183 8.23 -15.64 -4.47
N TYR A 184 7.15 -15.13 -5.04
CA TYR A 184 7.21 -14.09 -6.07
C TYR A 184 7.99 -12.87 -5.57
N LEU A 185 7.70 -12.40 -4.35
CA LEU A 185 8.42 -11.25 -3.77
C LEU A 185 9.92 -11.52 -3.64
N LEU A 186 10.30 -12.69 -3.12
CA LEU A 186 11.71 -13.07 -2.97
C LEU A 186 12.45 -13.24 -4.31
N ASN A 187 11.72 -13.56 -5.39
CA ASN A 187 12.28 -13.60 -6.75
C ASN A 187 12.44 -12.20 -7.35
N PHE A 188 11.58 -11.27 -6.94
CA PHE A 188 11.58 -9.89 -7.43
C PHE A 188 12.75 -9.09 -6.83
N ILE A 189 13.04 -9.25 -5.53
CA ILE A 189 14.12 -8.54 -4.81
C ILE A 189 15.48 -9.19 -5.10
#